data_7dfc2d31a168d2f6897358b98e5b36d2
#
_entry.id   7dfc2d31a168d2f6897358b98e5b36d2
#
_cell.length_a   1.000
_cell.length_b   1.000
_cell.length_c   1.000
_cell.angle_alpha   90.00
_cell.angle_beta   90.00
_cell.angle_gamma   90.00
#
_symmetry.space_group_name_H-M   'P 1'
#
loop_
_entity.id
_entity.type
_entity.pdbx_description
1 polymer ?
#
loop_
_entity_poly.entity_id
_entity_poly.type
_entity_poly.pdbx_seq_one_letter_code
_entity_poly.pdbx_strand_id
1 'polypeptide(L)'
;MPSLAVDAFKTRVESNEPIKYAFTSMQKTDTPMFSTWGKFFKHSICVQHGVRFNERLSLDEDQLFVTTYMQYVRKMVHYPRVKTYLFLDWGDVHLSGKLHTPEKYMEGYEINYKAIMDLDRAEGSPCVNFAANYIVTSSMHNIIFRYSRRKYQHLYSFAKLYTFIEERIYPYYASFKQPINFAGSHHARVYKLIKHRHIKTALYCCVLYNVYRAIIFKLRKK
;
A
#
# COMPACT_ATOMS: atom_id res chain seq x y z
N MET A 1 4.86 0.98 36.97
CA MET A 1 4.72 1.05 35.50
C MET A 1 5.19 2.37 34.82
N PRO A 2 5.87 3.31 35.46
CA PRO A 2 6.41 4.50 34.77
C PRO A 2 7.73 4.28 34.01
N SER A 3 8.51 3.24 34.35
CA SER A 3 9.86 3.04 33.78
C SER A 3 9.90 2.62 32.29
N LEU A 4 8.91 1.86 31.83
CA LEU A 4 8.86 1.39 30.43
C LEU A 4 8.64 2.52 29.41
N ALA A 5 7.91 3.58 29.79
CA ALA A 5 7.65 4.71 28.91
C ALA A 5 8.89 5.58 28.72
N VAL A 6 9.68 5.80 29.79
CA VAL A 6 10.91 6.61 29.75
C VAL A 6 12.00 5.95 28.92
N ASP A 7 12.11 4.63 29.00
CA ASP A 7 13.12 3.87 28.22
C ASP A 7 12.80 3.82 26.72
N ALA A 8 11.54 3.93 26.34
CA ALA A 8 11.14 4.00 24.94
C ALA A 8 11.68 5.28 24.23
N PHE A 9 11.76 6.40 24.94
CA PHE A 9 12.32 7.65 24.39
C PHE A 9 13.85 7.67 24.29
N LYS A 10 14.54 6.76 24.98
CA LYS A 10 16.00 6.61 24.86
C LYS A 10 16.45 6.06 23.50
N THR A 11 15.54 5.50 22.70
CA THR A 11 15.81 4.95 21.37
C THR A 11 15.63 5.95 20.25
N ARG A 12 15.86 7.24 20.51
CA ARG A 12 15.76 8.31 19.53
C ARG A 12 16.76 8.09 18.37
N VAL A 13 16.24 8.13 17.16
CA VAL A 13 17.03 8.09 15.93
C VAL A 13 16.83 9.39 15.17
N GLU A 14 17.91 10.06 14.82
CA GLU A 14 17.91 11.24 13.94
C GLU A 14 18.44 10.87 12.56
N SER A 15 17.84 11.40 11.52
CA SER A 15 18.32 11.25 10.17
C SER A 15 18.29 12.57 9.41
N ASN A 16 19.41 12.91 8.79
CA ASN A 16 19.53 14.01 7.82
C ASN A 16 19.27 13.54 6.39
N GLU A 17 19.02 12.23 6.19
CA GLU A 17 18.57 11.60 4.95
C GLU A 17 17.16 11.00 5.16
N PRO A 18 16.11 11.83 5.42
CA PRO A 18 14.81 11.33 5.89
C PRO A 18 14.15 10.40 4.90
N ILE A 19 14.26 10.65 3.60
CA ILE A 19 13.69 9.79 2.55
C ILE A 19 14.34 8.42 2.61
N LYS A 20 15.66 8.35 2.52
CA LYS A 20 16.40 7.08 2.59
C LYS A 20 16.08 6.32 3.87
N TYR A 21 16.10 6.99 5.02
CA TYR A 21 15.78 6.37 6.30
C TYR A 21 14.36 5.81 6.32
N ALA A 22 13.37 6.58 5.86
CA ALA A 22 11.98 6.16 5.81
C ALA A 22 11.80 4.89 4.96
N PHE A 23 12.41 4.84 3.79
CA PHE A 23 12.24 3.72 2.85
C PHE A 23 13.15 2.51 3.10
N THR A 24 14.15 2.59 3.96
CA THR A 24 15.05 1.46 4.22
C THR A 24 14.99 0.95 5.66
N SER A 25 14.94 1.84 6.63
CA SER A 25 15.08 1.51 8.04
C SER A 25 13.75 1.55 8.79
N MET A 26 12.94 2.58 8.56
CA MET A 26 11.67 2.73 9.25
C MET A 26 10.67 1.63 8.87
N GLN A 27 10.71 1.14 7.63
CA GLN A 27 9.88 0.01 7.18
C GLN A 27 10.15 -1.31 7.94
N LYS A 28 11.33 -1.44 8.55
CA LYS A 28 11.70 -2.61 9.35
C LYS A 28 11.16 -2.56 10.78
N THR A 29 10.53 -1.45 11.14
CA THR A 29 9.90 -1.24 12.44
C THR A 29 8.37 -1.37 12.31
N ASP A 30 7.69 -1.58 13.43
CA ASP A 30 6.21 -1.59 13.45
C ASP A 30 5.59 -0.19 13.24
N THR A 31 6.39 0.79 12.84
CA THR A 31 5.91 2.16 12.64
C THR A 31 5.29 2.30 11.25
N PRO A 32 4.01 2.59 11.14
CA PRO A 32 3.36 2.77 9.85
C PRO A 32 3.88 4.05 9.17
N MET A 33 4.71 3.88 8.14
CA MET A 33 5.42 4.97 7.50
C MET A 33 4.48 5.97 6.82
N PHE A 34 3.45 5.47 6.16
CA PHE A 34 2.58 6.28 5.29
C PHE A 34 1.24 6.69 5.91
N SER A 35 0.98 6.37 7.17
CA SER A 35 -0.15 6.94 7.89
C SER A 35 0.22 8.27 8.53
N THR A 36 -0.75 9.14 8.74
CA THR A 36 -0.55 10.42 9.44
C THR A 36 -0.50 10.25 10.95
N TRP A 37 -1.10 9.19 11.48
CA TRP A 37 -1.16 8.92 12.93
C TRP A 37 0.22 8.49 13.48
N GLY A 38 0.45 8.88 14.73
CA GLY A 38 1.74 8.66 15.40
C GLY A 38 2.88 9.54 14.88
N LYS A 39 2.57 10.65 14.19
CA LYS A 39 3.55 11.58 13.63
C LYS A 39 3.24 13.02 14.00
N PHE A 40 4.32 13.80 14.10
CA PHE A 40 4.26 15.25 14.20
C PHE A 40 4.80 15.87 12.92
N PHE A 41 4.01 16.77 12.36
CA PHE A 41 4.35 17.49 11.14
C PHE A 41 4.63 18.95 11.46
N LYS A 42 5.72 19.50 10.96
CA LYS A 42 6.03 20.91 11.12
C LYS A 42 5.05 21.71 10.28
N HIS A 43 4.14 22.44 10.94
CA HIS A 43 3.06 23.21 10.30
C HIS A 43 3.58 24.20 9.24
N SER A 44 4.73 24.86 9.50
CA SER A 44 5.32 25.79 8.53
C SER A 44 5.66 25.13 7.19
N ILE A 45 6.04 23.84 7.14
CA ILE A 45 6.25 23.12 5.89
C ILE A 45 4.93 22.96 5.13
N CYS A 46 3.85 22.60 5.84
CA CYS A 46 2.54 22.46 5.22
C CYS A 46 2.08 23.78 4.59
N VAL A 47 2.21 24.88 5.33
CA VAL A 47 1.78 26.21 4.86
C VAL A 47 2.65 26.68 3.71
N GLN A 48 3.97 26.63 3.87
CA GLN A 48 4.93 27.18 2.88
C GLN A 48 4.88 26.45 1.53
N HIS A 49 4.61 25.15 1.56
CA HIS A 49 4.63 24.30 0.36
C HIS A 49 3.23 23.82 -0.07
N GLY A 50 2.17 24.30 0.58
CA GLY A 50 0.79 23.94 0.24
C GLY A 50 0.47 22.45 0.43
N VAL A 51 1.16 21.76 1.36
CA VAL A 51 0.93 20.34 1.62
C VAL A 51 -0.42 20.18 2.33
N ARG A 52 -1.37 19.54 1.65
CA ARG A 52 -2.74 19.33 2.13
C ARG A 52 -3.22 17.94 1.77
N PHE A 53 -4.25 17.46 2.48
CA PHE A 53 -4.98 16.26 2.07
C PHE A 53 -5.66 16.48 0.72
N ASN A 54 -5.63 15.47 -0.14
CA ASN A 54 -6.35 15.50 -1.39
C ASN A 54 -7.80 15.03 -1.16
N GLU A 55 -8.73 15.98 -1.11
CA GLU A 55 -10.16 15.74 -0.82
C GLU A 55 -10.86 14.87 -1.89
N ARG A 56 -10.27 14.71 -3.08
CA ARG A 56 -10.80 13.85 -4.14
C ARG A 56 -10.49 12.38 -3.91
N LEU A 57 -9.44 12.09 -3.13
CA LEU A 57 -9.09 10.73 -2.76
C LEU A 57 -9.90 10.29 -1.55
N SER A 58 -10.47 9.12 -1.65
CA SER A 58 -11.14 8.44 -0.53
C SER A 58 -10.38 7.18 -0.09
N LEU A 59 -9.15 7.01 -0.58
CA LEU A 59 -8.28 5.89 -0.28
C LEU A 59 -6.82 6.35 -0.39
N ASP A 60 -6.01 5.96 0.60
CA ASP A 60 -4.57 6.26 0.68
C ASP A 60 -4.23 7.77 0.61
N GLU A 61 -5.17 8.64 1.01
CA GLU A 61 -4.98 10.09 1.13
C GLU A 61 -3.90 10.43 2.16
N ASP A 62 -3.83 9.65 3.24
CA ASP A 62 -2.79 9.73 4.27
C ASP A 62 -1.41 9.48 3.68
N GLN A 63 -1.28 8.44 2.87
CA GLN A 63 -0.03 8.11 2.19
C GLN A 63 0.41 9.24 1.26
N LEU A 64 -0.52 9.80 0.48
CA LEU A 64 -0.22 10.91 -0.41
C LEU A 64 0.25 12.14 0.37
N PHE A 65 -0.45 12.48 1.47
CA PHE A 65 -0.07 13.58 2.34
C PHE A 65 1.35 13.42 2.89
N VAL A 66 1.64 12.26 3.48
CA VAL A 66 2.97 11.97 4.04
C VAL A 66 4.05 12.00 2.96
N THR A 67 3.80 11.39 1.81
CA THR A 67 4.75 11.35 0.69
C THR A 67 5.04 12.75 0.17
N THR A 68 4.01 13.59 -0.02
CA THR A 68 4.17 14.97 -0.45
C THR A 68 4.94 15.79 0.59
N TYR A 69 4.63 15.60 1.88
CA TYR A 69 5.34 16.28 2.96
C TYR A 69 6.83 15.91 2.98
N MET A 70 7.17 14.65 2.74
CA MET A 70 8.56 14.15 2.76
C MET A 70 9.46 14.81 1.72
N GLN A 71 8.94 15.38 0.64
CA GLN A 71 9.71 16.14 -0.36
C GLN A 71 10.43 17.35 0.26
N TYR A 72 9.91 17.90 1.35
CA TYR A 72 10.39 19.14 1.97
C TYR A 72 11.08 18.90 3.31
N VAL A 73 11.14 17.67 3.78
CA VAL A 73 11.78 17.31 5.05
C VAL A 73 13.27 17.14 4.87
N ARG A 74 14.06 17.90 5.64
CA ARG A 74 15.52 17.80 5.65
C ARG A 74 16.06 16.99 6.83
N LYS A 75 15.27 16.90 7.91
CA LYS A 75 15.64 16.17 9.12
C LYS A 75 14.42 15.47 9.69
N MET A 76 14.60 14.23 10.08
CA MET A 76 13.55 13.43 10.74
C MET A 76 14.07 12.89 12.08
N VAL A 77 13.17 12.83 13.04
CA VAL A 77 13.41 12.16 14.34
C VAL A 77 12.39 11.03 14.48
N HIS A 78 12.88 9.84 14.77
CA HIS A 78 12.06 8.65 14.96
C HIS A 78 12.31 8.02 16.33
N TYR A 79 11.24 7.64 16.99
CA TYR A 79 11.23 6.90 18.25
C TYR A 79 10.62 5.51 18.03
N PRO A 80 11.38 4.50 17.60
CA PRO A 80 10.85 3.22 17.14
C PRO A 80 10.14 2.39 18.21
N ARG A 81 10.37 2.70 19.49
CA ARG A 81 9.74 2.00 20.63
C ARG A 81 8.56 2.76 21.24
N VAL A 82 8.27 3.98 20.77
CA VAL A 82 7.15 4.78 21.27
C VAL A 82 5.89 4.44 20.48
N LYS A 83 4.90 3.87 21.14
CA LYS A 83 3.57 3.61 20.56
C LYS A 83 2.62 4.71 21.04
N THR A 84 2.34 5.66 20.17
CA THR A 84 1.48 6.83 20.48
C THR A 84 0.04 6.66 20.04
N TYR A 85 -0.25 5.59 19.31
CA TYR A 85 -1.57 5.35 18.73
C TYR A 85 -1.94 3.87 18.79
N LEU A 86 -3.16 3.58 19.26
CA LEU A 86 -3.76 2.26 19.24
C LEU A 86 -4.98 2.29 18.32
N PHE A 87 -4.90 1.60 17.20
CA PHE A 87 -6.04 1.41 16.31
C PHE A 87 -6.85 0.20 16.79
N LEU A 88 -8.12 0.46 17.14
CA LEU A 88 -9.07 -0.61 17.47
C LEU A 88 -10.05 -0.75 16.30
N ASP A 89 -10.05 -1.92 15.68
CA ASP A 89 -11.01 -2.25 14.62
C ASP A 89 -12.33 -2.69 15.26
N TRP A 90 -13.32 -1.81 15.24
CA TRP A 90 -14.66 -2.04 15.78
C TRP A 90 -15.68 -2.50 14.72
N GLY A 91 -15.21 -2.98 13.55
CA GLY A 91 -16.05 -3.48 12.47
C GLY A 91 -16.26 -2.51 11.30
N ASP A 92 -17.31 -2.69 10.52
CA ASP A 92 -17.50 -2.19 9.14
C ASP A 92 -17.62 -0.65 8.96
N VAL A 93 -17.33 0.17 9.96
CA VAL A 93 -17.58 1.62 9.92
C VAL A 93 -16.43 2.41 9.27
N HIS A 94 -15.33 1.78 8.90
CA HIS A 94 -14.16 2.46 8.35
C HIS A 94 -14.32 2.81 6.86
N LEU A 95 -13.85 4.02 6.47
CA LEU A 95 -13.80 4.44 5.06
C LEU A 95 -13.00 3.45 4.20
N SER A 96 -11.92 2.89 4.75
CA SER A 96 -11.09 1.85 4.11
C SER A 96 -11.83 0.51 3.92
N GLY A 97 -12.93 0.26 4.65
CA GLY A 97 -13.80 -0.91 4.48
C GLY A 97 -14.73 -0.82 3.28
N LYS A 98 -14.98 0.39 2.74
CA LYS A 98 -15.85 0.57 1.57
C LYS A 98 -15.26 -0.10 0.33
N LEU A 99 -16.13 -0.72 -0.44
CA LEU A 99 -15.78 -1.24 -1.75
C LEU A 99 -15.78 -0.10 -2.76
N HIS A 100 -14.62 0.19 -3.33
CA HIS A 100 -14.49 1.13 -4.45
C HIS A 100 -14.42 0.36 -5.77
N THR A 101 -14.76 1.00 -6.88
CA THR A 101 -14.58 0.39 -8.21
C THR A 101 -13.09 0.17 -8.52
N PRO A 102 -12.73 -0.77 -9.42
CA PRO A 102 -11.35 -0.96 -9.84
C PRO A 102 -10.67 0.32 -10.33
N GLU A 103 -11.42 1.17 -11.05
CA GLU A 103 -10.96 2.46 -11.57
C GLU A 103 -10.56 3.40 -10.43
N LYS A 104 -11.40 3.51 -9.41
CA LYS A 104 -11.15 4.39 -8.26
C LYS A 104 -9.98 3.91 -7.40
N TYR A 105 -9.85 2.59 -7.23
CA TYR A 105 -8.66 2.02 -6.58
C TYR A 105 -7.40 2.38 -7.37
N MET A 106 -7.42 2.17 -8.70
CA MET A 106 -6.25 2.38 -9.53
C MET A 106 -5.85 3.85 -9.59
N GLU A 107 -6.82 4.78 -9.66
CA GLU A 107 -6.58 6.23 -9.59
C GLU A 107 -5.78 6.60 -8.34
N GLY A 108 -6.20 6.15 -7.17
CA GLY A 108 -5.47 6.40 -5.92
C GLY A 108 -4.06 5.81 -5.93
N TYR A 109 -3.90 4.59 -6.46
CA TYR A 109 -2.59 3.93 -6.53
C TYR A 109 -1.65 4.62 -7.51
N GLU A 110 -2.13 5.08 -8.66
CA GLU A 110 -1.33 5.81 -9.65
C GLU A 110 -0.85 7.16 -9.12
N ILE A 111 -1.71 7.89 -8.42
CA ILE A 111 -1.36 9.17 -7.78
C ILE A 111 -0.27 8.94 -6.73
N ASN A 112 -0.44 7.96 -5.84
CA ASN A 112 0.55 7.63 -4.82
C ASN A 112 1.85 7.09 -5.42
N TYR A 113 1.76 6.20 -6.42
CA TYR A 113 2.93 5.70 -7.15
C TYR A 113 3.77 6.86 -7.70
N LYS A 114 3.12 7.81 -8.38
CA LYS A 114 3.78 8.99 -8.93
C LYS A 114 4.44 9.83 -7.84
N ALA A 115 3.72 10.12 -6.76
CA ALA A 115 4.25 10.90 -5.65
C ALA A 115 5.49 10.26 -5.01
N ILE A 116 5.51 8.93 -4.85
CA ILE A 116 6.67 8.19 -4.33
C ILE A 116 7.84 8.25 -5.31
N MET A 117 7.56 8.06 -6.61
CA MET A 117 8.58 8.17 -7.66
C MET A 117 9.18 9.58 -7.74
N ASP A 118 8.41 10.62 -7.41
CA ASP A 118 8.90 12.00 -7.41
C ASP A 118 9.88 12.30 -6.25
N LEU A 119 9.94 11.44 -5.22
CA LEU A 119 10.93 11.56 -4.15
C LEU A 119 12.34 11.19 -4.61
N ASP A 120 12.47 10.09 -5.35
CA ASP A 120 13.75 9.62 -5.89
C ASP A 120 13.49 8.64 -7.05
N ARG A 121 13.89 9.05 -8.26
CA ARG A 121 13.70 8.29 -9.50
C ARG A 121 14.90 7.45 -9.91
N ALA A 122 15.98 7.49 -9.13
CA ALA A 122 17.18 6.74 -9.46
C ALA A 122 16.87 5.23 -9.57
N GLU A 123 17.34 4.57 -10.62
CA GLU A 123 17.13 3.13 -10.79
C GLU A 123 17.73 2.37 -9.59
N GLY A 124 16.93 1.47 -9.01
CA GLY A 124 17.33 0.71 -7.82
C GLY A 124 17.16 1.47 -6.50
N SER A 125 16.69 2.72 -6.52
CA SER A 125 16.43 3.45 -5.29
C SER A 125 15.37 2.76 -4.44
N PRO A 126 15.41 2.93 -3.10
CA PRO A 126 14.37 2.40 -2.21
C PRO A 126 12.96 2.92 -2.54
N CYS A 127 12.85 4.16 -3.06
CA CYS A 127 11.58 4.75 -3.48
C CYS A 127 10.99 4.02 -4.69
N VAL A 128 11.80 3.76 -5.72
CA VAL A 128 11.39 3.01 -6.92
C VAL A 128 10.95 1.61 -6.55
N ASN A 129 11.72 0.92 -5.71
CA ASN A 129 11.38 -0.43 -5.26
C ASN A 129 10.09 -0.45 -4.44
N PHE A 130 9.91 0.54 -3.56
CA PHE A 130 8.68 0.66 -2.77
C PHE A 130 7.48 0.99 -3.65
N ALA A 131 7.57 1.95 -4.57
CA ALA A 131 6.49 2.33 -5.48
C ALA A 131 6.03 1.11 -6.31
N ALA A 132 6.99 0.33 -6.82
CA ALA A 132 6.71 -0.90 -7.55
C ALA A 132 5.97 -1.94 -6.69
N ASN A 133 6.48 -2.21 -5.48
CA ASN A 133 5.81 -3.11 -4.55
C ASN A 133 4.41 -2.62 -4.19
N TYR A 134 4.26 -1.33 -3.89
CA TYR A 134 3.00 -0.73 -3.51
C TYR A 134 1.92 -0.90 -4.58
N ILE A 135 2.17 -0.44 -5.83
CA ILE A 135 1.13 -0.49 -6.88
C ILE A 135 0.77 -1.93 -7.26
N VAL A 136 1.76 -2.85 -7.30
CA VAL A 136 1.54 -4.25 -7.63
C VAL A 136 0.77 -4.97 -6.52
N THR A 137 1.19 -4.83 -5.25
CA THR A 137 0.54 -5.54 -4.14
C THR A 137 -0.85 -5.00 -3.85
N SER A 138 -1.05 -3.67 -3.91
CA SER A 138 -2.34 -3.02 -3.69
C SER A 138 -3.34 -3.36 -4.78
N SER A 139 -2.96 -3.27 -6.06
CA SER A 139 -3.83 -3.66 -7.18
C SER A 139 -4.16 -5.15 -7.16
N MET A 140 -3.19 -6.00 -6.84
CA MET A 140 -3.42 -7.42 -6.69
C MET A 140 -4.44 -7.71 -5.60
N HIS A 141 -4.27 -7.14 -4.41
CA HIS A 141 -5.12 -7.43 -3.26
C HIS A 141 -6.53 -6.86 -3.40
N ASN A 142 -6.63 -5.56 -3.73
CA ASN A 142 -7.90 -4.84 -3.71
C ASN A 142 -8.66 -4.91 -5.04
N ILE A 143 -8.01 -5.20 -6.15
CA ILE A 143 -8.67 -5.32 -7.45
C ILE A 143 -8.73 -6.78 -7.87
N ILE A 144 -7.59 -7.42 -8.15
CA ILE A 144 -7.57 -8.74 -8.78
C ILE A 144 -8.21 -9.80 -7.88
N PHE A 145 -7.72 -9.97 -6.64
CA PHE A 145 -8.28 -10.97 -5.72
C PHE A 145 -9.67 -10.62 -5.21
N ARG A 146 -9.96 -9.35 -4.99
CA ARG A 146 -11.27 -8.93 -4.47
C ARG A 146 -12.36 -9.14 -5.52
N TYR A 147 -12.15 -8.63 -6.74
CA TYR A 147 -13.16 -8.70 -7.81
C TYR A 147 -13.25 -10.05 -8.52
N SER A 148 -12.27 -10.93 -8.37
CA SER A 148 -12.40 -12.33 -8.81
C SER A 148 -13.31 -13.17 -7.89
N ARG A 149 -13.79 -12.64 -6.76
CA ARG A 149 -14.78 -13.32 -5.90
C ARG A 149 -16.16 -13.29 -6.55
N ARG A 150 -16.85 -14.44 -6.53
CA ARG A 150 -18.21 -14.60 -7.10
C ARG A 150 -19.18 -13.51 -6.64
N LYS A 151 -19.13 -13.10 -5.37
CA LYS A 151 -20.01 -12.07 -4.81
C LYS A 151 -19.88 -10.67 -5.43
N TYR A 152 -18.80 -10.39 -6.17
CA TYR A 152 -18.57 -9.10 -6.81
C TYR A 152 -18.68 -9.14 -8.34
N GLN A 153 -18.89 -10.32 -8.93
CA GLN A 153 -19.00 -10.48 -10.39
C GLN A 153 -20.21 -9.78 -11.01
N HIS A 154 -21.27 -9.55 -10.21
CA HIS A 154 -22.43 -8.76 -10.65
C HIS A 154 -22.11 -7.25 -10.74
N LEU A 155 -21.15 -6.76 -9.95
CA LEU A 155 -20.69 -5.37 -10.00
C LEU A 155 -19.66 -5.15 -11.10
N TYR A 156 -18.82 -6.16 -11.33
CA TYR A 156 -17.72 -6.08 -12.27
C TYR A 156 -17.48 -7.46 -12.91
N SER A 157 -17.94 -7.63 -14.15
CA SER A 157 -17.88 -8.92 -14.82
C SER A 157 -16.43 -9.38 -15.04
N PHE A 158 -16.25 -10.69 -15.20
CA PHE A 158 -14.92 -11.27 -15.47
C PHE A 158 -14.28 -10.68 -16.75
N ALA A 159 -15.07 -10.44 -17.80
CA ALA A 159 -14.58 -9.82 -19.04
C ALA A 159 -14.09 -8.38 -18.80
N LYS A 160 -14.87 -7.57 -18.06
CA LYS A 160 -14.46 -6.21 -17.70
C LYS A 160 -13.18 -6.22 -16.83
N LEU A 161 -13.09 -7.15 -15.87
CA LEU A 161 -11.91 -7.28 -15.04
C LEU A 161 -10.67 -7.67 -15.85
N TYR A 162 -10.82 -8.58 -16.81
CA TYR A 162 -9.75 -8.97 -17.73
C TYR A 162 -9.24 -7.76 -18.51
N THR A 163 -10.14 -7.02 -19.19
CA THR A 163 -9.78 -5.82 -19.97
C THR A 163 -9.10 -4.78 -19.08
N PHE A 164 -9.66 -4.52 -17.90
CA PHE A 164 -9.10 -3.57 -16.96
C PHE A 164 -7.68 -3.95 -16.51
N ILE A 165 -7.44 -5.23 -16.23
CA ILE A 165 -6.10 -5.70 -15.87
C ILE A 165 -5.14 -5.54 -17.06
N GLU A 166 -5.56 -5.88 -18.26
CA GLU A 166 -4.74 -5.79 -19.46
C GLU A 166 -4.33 -4.34 -19.77
N GLU A 167 -5.28 -3.40 -19.66
CA GLU A 167 -5.06 -2.01 -20.04
C GLU A 167 -4.41 -1.16 -18.95
N ARG A 168 -4.81 -1.37 -17.68
CA ARG A 168 -4.45 -0.47 -16.58
C ARG A 168 -3.43 -1.06 -15.60
N ILE A 169 -3.41 -2.36 -15.38
CA ILE A 169 -2.56 -3.01 -14.36
C ILE A 169 -1.32 -3.64 -15.01
N TYR A 170 -1.51 -4.36 -16.10
CA TYR A 170 -0.42 -5.07 -16.78
C TYR A 170 0.79 -4.18 -17.13
N PRO A 171 0.64 -2.92 -17.60
CA PRO A 171 1.78 -2.06 -17.89
C PRO A 171 2.74 -1.89 -16.70
N TYR A 172 2.21 -1.78 -15.49
CA TYR A 172 3.03 -1.71 -14.27
C TYR A 172 3.74 -3.04 -14.00
N TYR A 173 3.04 -4.17 -14.10
CA TYR A 173 3.62 -5.50 -13.86
C TYR A 173 4.74 -5.84 -14.87
N ALA A 174 4.57 -5.42 -16.11
CA ALA A 174 5.56 -5.67 -17.17
C ALA A 174 6.81 -4.79 -17.03
N SER A 175 6.66 -3.55 -16.54
CA SER A 175 7.73 -2.57 -16.47
C SER A 175 8.75 -2.84 -15.36
N PHE A 176 8.38 -3.53 -14.28
CA PHE A 176 9.28 -3.71 -13.14
C PHE A 176 10.30 -4.82 -13.36
N LYS A 177 11.57 -4.46 -13.25
CA LYS A 177 12.72 -5.39 -13.35
C LYS A 177 13.03 -6.03 -11.98
N GLN A 178 12.77 -5.30 -10.90
CA GLN A 178 13.09 -5.72 -9.53
C GLN A 178 12.12 -6.80 -9.02
N PRO A 179 12.56 -7.68 -8.12
CA PRO A 179 11.69 -8.66 -7.48
C PRO A 179 10.65 -7.97 -6.60
N ILE A 180 9.41 -8.42 -6.72
CA ILE A 180 8.30 -7.97 -5.86
C ILE A 180 8.18 -8.94 -4.68
N ASN A 181 8.13 -8.41 -3.47
CA ASN A 181 7.99 -9.19 -2.25
C ASN A 181 6.50 -9.47 -1.97
N PHE A 182 6.15 -10.75 -1.96
CA PHE A 182 4.80 -11.21 -1.63
C PHE A 182 4.77 -11.97 -0.31
N ALA A 183 3.74 -11.73 0.48
CA ALA A 183 3.52 -12.46 1.73
C ALA A 183 3.13 -13.94 1.52
N GLY A 184 2.88 -14.40 0.29
CA GLY A 184 2.50 -15.77 0.00
C GLY A 184 2.80 -16.22 -1.43
N SER A 185 3.08 -17.53 -1.57
CA SER A 185 3.41 -18.19 -2.84
C SER A 185 2.32 -18.03 -3.92
N HIS A 186 1.05 -17.97 -3.50
CA HIS A 186 -0.07 -17.80 -4.43
C HIS A 186 -0.06 -16.43 -5.11
N HIS A 187 0.20 -15.36 -4.34
CA HIS A 187 0.33 -13.99 -4.89
C HIS A 187 1.50 -13.90 -5.86
N ALA A 188 2.63 -14.51 -5.52
CA ALA A 188 3.80 -14.56 -6.41
C ALA A 188 3.50 -15.29 -7.71
N ARG A 189 2.71 -16.38 -7.68
CA ARG A 189 2.28 -17.11 -8.88
C ARG A 189 1.38 -16.26 -9.78
N VAL A 190 0.36 -15.62 -9.19
CA VAL A 190 -0.57 -14.74 -9.92
C VAL A 190 0.19 -13.57 -10.55
N TYR A 191 1.12 -12.95 -9.81
CA TYR A 191 1.99 -11.91 -10.33
C TYR A 191 2.77 -12.37 -11.57
N LYS A 192 3.44 -13.53 -11.50
CA LYS A 192 4.20 -14.09 -12.62
C LYS A 192 3.32 -14.32 -13.85
N LEU A 193 2.12 -14.88 -13.65
CA LEU A 193 1.17 -15.10 -14.75
C LEU A 193 0.77 -13.79 -15.43
N ILE A 194 0.45 -12.74 -14.66
CA ILE A 194 0.10 -11.43 -15.21
C ILE A 194 1.31 -10.80 -15.91
N LYS A 195 2.48 -10.83 -15.28
CA LYS A 195 3.73 -10.29 -15.84
C LYS A 195 4.05 -10.91 -17.20
N HIS A 196 3.77 -12.20 -17.39
CA HIS A 196 3.93 -12.91 -18.67
C HIS A 196 2.66 -12.87 -19.54
N ARG A 197 1.74 -11.97 -19.26
CA ARG A 197 0.48 -11.73 -20.01
C ARG A 197 -0.49 -12.92 -20.03
N HIS A 198 -0.36 -13.86 -19.10
CA HIS A 198 -1.32 -14.97 -18.92
C HIS A 198 -2.48 -14.55 -18.00
N ILE A 199 -3.15 -13.41 -18.31
CA ILE A 199 -4.13 -12.77 -17.44
C ILE A 199 -5.34 -13.67 -17.19
N LYS A 200 -5.87 -14.35 -18.21
CA LYS A 200 -7.01 -15.30 -18.04
C LYS A 200 -6.65 -16.39 -17.04
N THR A 201 -5.49 -17.01 -17.17
CA THR A 201 -5.00 -18.06 -16.26
C THR A 201 -4.85 -17.51 -14.84
N ALA A 202 -4.31 -16.30 -14.70
CA ALA A 202 -4.17 -15.64 -13.39
C ALA A 202 -5.53 -15.43 -12.71
N LEU A 203 -6.54 -14.97 -13.45
CA LEU A 203 -7.89 -14.79 -12.94
C LEU A 203 -8.56 -16.11 -12.52
N TYR A 204 -8.42 -17.18 -13.30
CA TYR A 204 -8.90 -18.52 -12.91
C TYR A 204 -8.23 -18.99 -11.63
N CYS A 205 -6.91 -18.82 -11.50
CA CYS A 205 -6.18 -19.13 -10.26
C CYS A 205 -6.75 -18.35 -9.05
N CYS A 206 -7.09 -17.08 -9.23
CA CYS A 206 -7.70 -16.27 -8.16
C CYS A 206 -9.10 -16.78 -7.77
N VAL A 207 -9.94 -17.13 -8.74
CA VAL A 207 -11.27 -17.70 -8.48
C VAL A 207 -11.15 -19.00 -7.69
N LEU A 208 -10.31 -19.93 -8.14
CA LEU A 208 -10.09 -21.21 -7.46
C LEU A 208 -9.54 -21.01 -6.03
N TYR A 209 -8.61 -20.12 -5.85
CA TYR A 209 -8.09 -19.78 -4.52
C TYR A 209 -9.16 -19.20 -3.60
N ASN A 210 -10.02 -18.31 -4.09
CA ASN A 210 -11.10 -17.75 -3.32
C ASN A 210 -12.13 -18.82 -2.91
N VAL A 211 -12.44 -19.77 -3.78
CA VAL A 211 -13.30 -20.92 -3.48
C VAL A 211 -12.67 -21.80 -2.42
N TYR A 212 -11.40 -22.18 -2.60
CA TYR A 212 -10.65 -22.97 -1.63
C TYR A 212 -10.65 -22.32 -0.23
N ARG A 213 -10.34 -21.01 -0.15
CA ARG A 213 -10.38 -20.28 1.13
C ARG A 213 -11.77 -20.29 1.77
N ALA A 214 -12.82 -20.15 0.99
CA ALA A 214 -14.18 -20.19 1.51
C ALA A 214 -14.55 -21.56 2.10
N ILE A 215 -14.10 -22.65 1.48
CA ILE A 215 -14.29 -24.03 1.99
C ILE A 215 -13.53 -24.22 3.30
N ILE A 216 -12.24 -23.89 3.35
CA ILE A 216 -11.42 -24.01 4.55
C ILE A 216 -11.99 -23.20 5.72
N PHE A 217 -12.46 -21.98 5.44
CA PHE A 217 -13.07 -21.15 6.48
C PHE A 217 -14.35 -21.76 7.06
N LYS A 218 -15.18 -22.40 6.22
CA LYS A 218 -16.37 -23.12 6.68
C LYS A 218 -16.02 -24.34 7.52
N LEU A 219 -14.98 -25.07 7.14
CA LEU A 219 -14.54 -26.27 7.88
C LEU A 219 -13.94 -25.94 9.26
N ARG A 220 -13.30 -24.77 9.41
CA ARG A 220 -12.72 -24.33 10.68
C ARG A 220 -13.73 -23.75 11.68
N LYS A 221 -14.95 -23.48 11.24
CA LYS A 221 -16.04 -22.98 12.10
C LYS A 221 -16.94 -24.09 12.64
N LYS A 222 -16.72 -25.31 12.20
CA LYS A 222 -17.32 -26.54 12.76
C LYS A 222 -16.37 -27.16 13.76
#